data_e8c25cb036ffb3b222d8225b20ff6c93
#
_entry.id   e8c25cb036ffb3b222d8225b20ff6c93
#
_cell.length_a   1.000
_cell.length_b   1.000
_cell.length_c   1.000
_cell.angle_alpha   90.00
_cell.angle_beta   90.00
_cell.angle_gamma   90.00
#
_symmetry.space_group_name_H-M   'P 1'
#
loop_
_entity.id
_entity.type
_entity.pdbx_description
1 polymer ?
#
loop_
_entity_poly.entity_id
_entity_poly.type
_entity_poly.pdbx_seq_one_letter_code
_entity_poly.pdbx_strand_id
1 'polypeptide(L)'
;MFRTTEEKQEILSRLEPTRVYENVISDDLLNKLISFYESSDKTYKSTGPVTVEYMPYSGIYEHKHDPWWLELDSIITDKIGDHGLFATNFFEVTQPHIIHNDDSINKKPRLHKTVVVPIKISKPTKFAVFDQCYLEGPIKGRHGSTLKADKPKYYNDNLLDNSVLEYYTGRDFDKQVWADNFTHQPYIRYHGLSIESIVTWNPGDIIIFDTARLHCAVDFKSQGIEKKLGYSVFTQLEK
;
A
#
# COMPACT_ATOMS: atom_id res chain seq x y z
N MET A 1 -11.91 18.08 2.69
CA MET A 1 -11.83 18.95 1.48
C MET A 1 -11.20 18.12 0.39
N PHE A 2 -11.87 17.96 -0.76
CA PHE A 2 -11.39 17.15 -1.88
C PHE A 2 -10.24 17.86 -2.63
N ARG A 3 -9.43 17.12 -3.35
CA ARG A 3 -8.40 17.70 -4.23
C ARG A 3 -9.04 18.43 -5.40
N THR A 4 -8.41 19.52 -5.83
CA THR A 4 -8.82 20.23 -7.05
C THR A 4 -8.48 19.41 -8.30
N THR A 5 -9.02 19.80 -9.44
CA THR A 5 -8.70 19.15 -10.72
C THR A 5 -7.21 19.26 -11.05
N GLU A 6 -6.61 20.42 -10.78
CA GLU A 6 -5.19 20.68 -11.00
C GLU A 6 -4.31 19.79 -10.12
N GLU A 7 -4.66 19.65 -8.82
CA GLU A 7 -3.95 18.76 -7.89
C GLU A 7 -4.03 17.29 -8.36
N LYS A 8 -5.19 16.85 -8.88
CA LYS A 8 -5.35 15.51 -9.44
C LYS A 8 -4.52 15.32 -10.71
N GLN A 9 -4.53 16.29 -11.62
CA GLN A 9 -3.73 16.26 -12.84
C GLN A 9 -2.23 16.21 -12.53
N GLU A 10 -1.76 16.99 -11.56
CA GLU A 10 -0.38 16.96 -11.10
C GLU A 10 0.01 15.55 -10.62
N ILE A 11 -0.83 14.91 -9.80
CA ILE A 11 -0.56 13.55 -9.31
C ILE A 11 -0.49 12.57 -10.48
N LEU A 12 -1.49 12.58 -11.36
CA LEU A 12 -1.58 11.65 -12.48
C LEU A 12 -0.45 11.81 -13.50
N SER A 13 0.05 13.03 -13.69
CA SER A 13 1.17 13.30 -14.61
C SER A 13 2.52 12.77 -14.13
N ARG A 14 2.63 12.36 -12.86
CA ARG A 14 3.85 11.88 -12.22
C ARG A 14 3.83 10.39 -11.89
N LEU A 15 2.75 9.68 -12.29
CA LEU A 15 2.66 8.25 -12.04
C LEU A 15 3.79 7.52 -12.76
N GLU A 16 4.40 6.60 -12.02
CA GLU A 16 5.46 5.74 -12.52
C GLU A 16 5.09 4.26 -12.32
N PRO A 17 5.70 3.35 -13.09
CA PRO A 17 5.54 1.93 -12.85
C PRO A 17 6.03 1.52 -11.47
N THR A 18 5.38 0.50 -10.91
CA THR A 18 5.84 -0.16 -9.69
C THR A 18 7.25 -0.69 -9.88
N ARG A 19 8.12 -0.46 -8.90
CA ARG A 19 9.51 -0.92 -8.90
C ARG A 19 9.75 -1.85 -7.73
N VAL A 20 10.49 -2.91 -7.97
CA VAL A 20 11.01 -3.80 -6.94
C VAL A 20 12.53 -3.75 -6.96
N TYR A 21 13.11 -3.52 -5.82
CA TYR A 21 14.55 -3.58 -5.61
C TYR A 21 14.84 -4.79 -4.73
N GLU A 22 15.39 -5.82 -5.33
CA GLU A 22 15.62 -7.10 -4.67
C GLU A 22 16.88 -7.07 -3.79
N ASN A 23 16.78 -7.65 -2.59
CA ASN A 23 17.88 -7.84 -1.64
C ASN A 23 18.67 -6.55 -1.31
N VAL A 24 17.98 -5.41 -1.23
CA VAL A 24 18.62 -4.12 -0.89
C VAL A 24 18.65 -3.84 0.61
N ILE A 25 17.84 -4.55 1.39
CA ILE A 25 17.86 -4.49 2.85
C ILE A 25 18.71 -5.67 3.35
N SER A 26 19.78 -5.36 4.04
CA SER A 26 20.68 -6.38 4.59
C SER A 26 20.00 -7.21 5.70
N ASP A 27 20.47 -8.43 5.91
CA ASP A 27 20.01 -9.27 7.03
C ASP A 27 20.22 -8.57 8.39
N ASP A 28 21.29 -7.80 8.55
CA ASP A 28 21.54 -7.01 9.77
C ASP A 28 20.47 -5.94 9.98
N LEU A 29 20.13 -5.19 8.95
CA LEU A 29 19.05 -4.19 9.02
C LEU A 29 17.69 -4.85 9.24
N LEU A 30 17.39 -5.97 8.57
CA LEU A 30 16.15 -6.73 8.82
C LEU A 30 16.06 -7.18 10.28
N ASN A 31 17.14 -7.70 10.85
CA ASN A 31 17.18 -8.11 12.26
C ASN A 31 16.98 -6.93 13.22
N LYS A 32 17.55 -5.76 12.91
CA LYS A 32 17.31 -4.53 13.67
C LYS A 32 15.83 -4.12 13.64
N LEU A 33 15.20 -4.15 12.45
CA LEU A 33 13.78 -3.83 12.27
C LEU A 33 12.88 -4.82 13.03
N ILE A 34 13.18 -6.11 12.98
CA ILE A 34 12.44 -7.14 13.73
C ILE A 34 12.58 -6.90 15.22
N SER A 35 13.80 -6.70 15.71
CA SER A 35 14.08 -6.48 17.14
C SER A 35 13.39 -5.24 17.66
N PHE A 36 13.42 -4.15 16.88
CA PHE A 36 12.71 -2.92 17.21
C PHE A 36 11.20 -3.16 17.30
N TYR A 37 10.60 -3.81 16.28
CA TYR A 37 9.18 -4.13 16.29
C TYR A 37 8.79 -5.02 17.46
N GLU A 38 9.57 -6.06 17.78
CA GLU A 38 9.26 -7.01 18.85
C GLU A 38 9.37 -6.40 20.26
N SER A 39 10.28 -5.41 20.44
CA SER A 39 10.50 -4.74 21.74
C SER A 39 9.57 -3.54 21.98
N SER A 40 8.85 -3.07 20.98
CA SER A 40 8.06 -1.84 21.08
C SER A 40 6.61 -2.12 21.45
N ASP A 41 5.97 -1.14 22.10
CA ASP A 41 4.54 -1.16 22.39
C ASP A 41 3.74 -1.09 21.10
N LYS A 42 2.77 -1.99 20.94
CA LYS A 42 1.97 -2.11 19.73
C LYS A 42 0.54 -1.66 19.98
N THR A 43 0.04 -0.84 19.10
CA THR A 43 -1.37 -0.45 19.12
C THR A 43 -2.16 -1.38 18.19
N TYR A 44 -3.06 -2.17 18.78
CA TYR A 44 -3.99 -2.98 18.00
C TYR A 44 -5.05 -2.12 17.37
N LYS A 45 -5.15 -2.19 16.05
CA LYS A 45 -6.24 -1.58 15.32
C LYS A 45 -6.96 -2.65 14.52
N SER A 46 -8.04 -3.20 15.08
CA SER A 46 -8.94 -4.04 14.29
C SER A 46 -9.65 -3.15 13.28
N THR A 47 -9.46 -3.44 12.02
CA THR A 47 -10.18 -2.79 10.93
C THR A 47 -11.11 -3.79 10.23
N GLY A 48 -11.95 -4.51 10.99
CA GLY A 48 -12.84 -5.59 10.53
C GLY A 48 -12.16 -6.96 10.59
N PRO A 49 -12.31 -7.84 9.57
CA PRO A 49 -11.73 -9.19 9.61
C PRO A 49 -10.20 -9.21 9.57
N VAL A 50 -9.57 -8.09 9.28
CA VAL A 50 -8.11 -7.96 9.27
C VAL A 50 -7.66 -7.44 10.62
N THR A 51 -6.96 -8.28 11.37
CA THR A 51 -6.23 -7.83 12.57
C THR A 51 -4.89 -7.28 12.11
N VAL A 52 -4.67 -6.01 12.34
CA VAL A 52 -3.41 -5.35 12.03
C VAL A 52 -2.85 -4.82 13.34
N GLU A 53 -1.67 -5.27 13.69
CA GLU A 53 -0.86 -4.63 14.71
C GLU A 53 -0.13 -3.46 14.08
N TYR A 54 -0.37 -2.27 14.61
CA TYR A 54 0.32 -1.07 14.19
C TYR A 54 1.26 -0.58 15.27
N MET A 55 2.44 -0.21 14.86
CA MET A 55 3.19 0.83 15.55
C MET A 55 3.00 2.13 14.74
N PRO A 56 2.23 3.10 15.24
CA PRO A 56 1.91 4.30 14.49
C PRO A 56 3.11 5.25 14.40
N TYR A 57 3.04 6.14 13.42
CA TYR A 57 4.06 7.16 13.11
C TYR A 57 4.62 7.91 14.33
N SER A 58 3.77 8.26 15.30
CA SER A 58 4.24 8.98 16.50
C SER A 58 5.30 8.22 17.28
N GLY A 59 5.12 6.90 17.45
CA GLY A 59 6.11 6.08 18.13
C GLY A 59 7.39 5.87 17.32
N ILE A 60 7.28 5.78 15.99
CA ILE A 60 8.44 5.60 15.10
C ILE A 60 9.22 6.91 14.92
N TYR A 61 8.54 8.04 14.87
CA TYR A 61 9.18 9.34 14.66
C TYR A 61 10.15 9.74 15.77
N GLU A 62 9.94 9.24 16.99
CA GLU A 62 10.88 9.43 18.10
C GLU A 62 12.22 8.75 17.82
N HIS A 63 12.23 7.74 16.94
CA HIS A 63 13.41 6.96 16.56
C HIS A 63 14.06 7.39 15.24
N LYS A 64 13.67 8.55 14.70
CA LYS A 64 14.20 9.06 13.40
C LYS A 64 15.72 9.32 13.39
N HIS A 65 16.38 9.28 14.54
CA HIS A 65 17.81 9.42 14.68
C HIS A 65 18.52 8.11 15.00
N ASP A 66 17.76 7.01 15.12
CA ASP A 66 18.34 5.70 15.37
C ASP A 66 19.11 5.21 14.13
N PRO A 67 20.22 4.50 14.30
CA PRO A 67 21.03 4.03 13.18
C PRO A 67 20.23 3.21 12.13
N TRP A 68 19.31 2.39 12.57
CA TRP A 68 18.47 1.58 11.66
C TRP A 68 17.54 2.45 10.80
N TRP A 69 17.02 3.54 11.40
CA TRP A 69 16.17 4.48 10.66
C TRP A 69 16.99 5.22 9.61
N LEU A 70 18.13 5.78 10.00
CA LEU A 70 18.99 6.53 9.09
C LEU A 70 19.50 5.67 7.94
N GLU A 71 19.85 4.41 8.23
CA GLU A 71 20.24 3.44 7.20
C GLU A 71 19.11 3.17 6.21
N LEU A 72 17.88 2.90 6.70
CA LEU A 72 16.71 2.65 5.87
C LEU A 72 16.31 3.88 5.05
N ASP A 73 16.27 5.06 5.67
CA ASP A 73 15.93 6.31 5.01
C ASP A 73 16.94 6.66 3.90
N SER A 74 18.22 6.41 4.13
CA SER A 74 19.27 6.54 3.10
C SER A 74 19.04 5.62 1.90
N ILE A 75 18.67 4.37 2.15
CA ILE A 75 18.34 3.41 1.08
C ILE A 75 17.11 3.89 0.29
N ILE A 76 16.08 4.35 0.97
CA ILE A 76 14.85 4.87 0.34
C ILE A 76 15.17 6.11 -0.49
N THR A 77 15.89 7.07 0.06
CA THR A 77 16.30 8.31 -0.62
C THR A 77 17.10 8.02 -1.89
N ASP A 78 17.99 7.04 -1.87
CA ASP A 78 18.72 6.60 -3.07
C ASP A 78 17.78 6.11 -4.20
N LYS A 79 16.61 5.57 -3.86
CA LYS A 79 15.66 5.00 -4.84
C LYS A 79 14.61 5.98 -5.36
N ILE A 80 14.16 6.93 -4.52
CA ILE A 80 13.08 7.85 -4.87
C ILE A 80 13.47 9.32 -4.86
N GLY A 81 14.72 9.65 -4.49
CA GLY A 81 15.19 11.02 -4.33
C GLY A 81 14.72 11.68 -3.03
N ASP A 82 14.94 12.99 -2.94
CA ASP A 82 14.53 13.79 -1.78
C ASP A 82 13.00 13.76 -1.62
N HIS A 83 12.54 13.51 -0.43
CA HIS A 83 11.13 13.38 -0.11
C HIS A 83 10.82 13.82 1.32
N GLY A 84 9.60 14.28 1.52
CA GLY A 84 9.02 14.47 2.83
C GLY A 84 8.34 13.19 3.31
N LEU A 85 8.28 13.01 4.62
CA LEU A 85 7.59 11.91 5.26
C LEU A 85 6.25 12.39 5.79
N PHE A 86 5.13 11.75 5.42
CA PHE A 86 3.84 12.09 6.02
C PHE A 86 3.29 11.00 6.96
N ALA A 87 3.67 9.76 6.77
CA ALA A 87 3.35 8.67 7.69
C ALA A 87 4.29 7.47 7.48
N THR A 88 4.39 6.66 8.52
CA THR A 88 5.07 5.37 8.45
C THR A 88 4.48 4.43 9.50
N ASN A 89 4.56 3.14 9.27
CA ASN A 89 4.12 2.15 10.23
C ASN A 89 4.79 0.79 10.02
N PHE A 90 4.97 0.07 11.13
CA PHE A 90 5.07 -1.39 11.08
C PHE A 90 3.65 -1.96 11.04
N PHE A 91 3.48 -3.04 10.31
CA PHE A 91 2.22 -3.77 10.27
C PHE A 91 2.46 -5.28 10.28
N GLU A 92 1.86 -5.95 11.24
CA GLU A 92 1.72 -7.40 11.21
C GLU A 92 0.27 -7.74 10.84
N VAL A 93 0.07 -8.47 9.76
CA VAL A 93 -1.26 -8.83 9.28
C VAL A 93 -1.45 -10.33 9.28
N THR A 94 -2.60 -10.77 9.80
CA THR A 94 -3.02 -12.18 9.84
C THR A 94 -4.06 -12.51 8.77
N GLN A 95 -4.54 -11.51 8.04
CA GLN A 95 -5.45 -11.66 6.91
C GLN A 95 -4.97 -10.82 5.73
N PRO A 96 -5.21 -11.24 4.48
CA PRO A 96 -4.85 -10.43 3.33
C PRO A 96 -5.54 -9.08 3.36
N HIS A 97 -4.75 -8.02 3.16
CA HIS A 97 -5.30 -6.67 3.10
C HIS A 97 -6.07 -6.48 1.80
N ILE A 98 -7.24 -5.91 1.93
CA ILE A 98 -8.17 -5.67 0.81
C ILE A 98 -7.70 -4.51 -0.07
N ILE A 99 -8.35 -4.32 -1.23
CA ILE A 99 -8.10 -3.20 -2.14
C ILE A 99 -8.24 -1.86 -1.39
N HIS A 100 -7.20 -1.03 -1.46
CA HIS A 100 -7.14 0.31 -0.85
C HIS A 100 -6.08 1.16 -1.55
N ASN A 101 -6.03 2.43 -1.18
CA ASN A 101 -4.90 3.34 -1.40
C ASN A 101 -4.40 3.87 -0.06
N ASP A 102 -3.24 4.50 -0.06
CA ASP A 102 -2.56 4.99 1.14
C ASP A 102 -2.74 6.50 1.38
N ASP A 103 -3.71 7.11 0.76
CA ASP A 103 -3.98 8.54 0.89
C ASP A 103 -4.55 8.92 2.28
N SER A 104 -4.46 10.19 2.63
CA SER A 104 -4.98 10.77 3.88
C SER A 104 -5.83 12.01 3.63
N ILE A 105 -7.11 11.95 4.02
CA ILE A 105 -8.02 13.11 3.98
C ILE A 105 -7.54 14.24 4.89
N ASN A 106 -7.03 13.90 6.06
CA ASN A 106 -6.79 14.90 7.11
C ASN A 106 -5.52 15.72 6.86
N LYS A 107 -4.53 15.15 6.20
CA LYS A 107 -3.22 15.78 5.99
C LYS A 107 -3.04 16.39 4.61
N LYS A 108 -3.88 16.00 3.62
CA LYS A 108 -3.73 16.37 2.20
C LYS A 108 -2.25 16.42 1.75
N PRO A 109 -1.51 15.33 1.92
CA PRO A 109 -0.12 15.31 1.52
C PRO A 109 -0.01 15.52 0.00
N ARG A 110 1.07 16.15 -0.44
CA ARG A 110 1.46 16.08 -1.86
C ARG A 110 1.95 14.67 -2.14
N LEU A 111 1.01 13.76 -2.44
CA LEU A 111 1.29 12.34 -2.60
C LEU A 111 2.49 12.09 -3.51
N HIS A 112 3.38 11.22 -3.07
CA HIS A 112 4.54 10.80 -3.85
C HIS A 112 4.58 9.28 -3.94
N LYS A 113 5.38 8.60 -3.15
CA LYS A 113 5.53 7.14 -3.20
C LYS A 113 5.11 6.50 -1.88
N THR A 114 4.55 5.31 -1.99
CA THR A 114 4.51 4.33 -0.91
C THR A 114 5.67 3.37 -1.11
N VAL A 115 6.44 3.20 -0.05
CA VAL A 115 7.54 2.24 0.02
C VAL A 115 7.14 1.15 1.00
N VAL A 116 7.12 -0.08 0.54
CA VAL A 116 6.84 -1.26 1.37
C VAL A 116 8.11 -2.07 1.51
N VAL A 117 8.50 -2.32 2.75
CA VAL A 117 9.62 -3.17 3.11
C VAL A 117 9.07 -4.48 3.71
N PRO A 118 9.09 -5.60 2.97
CA PRO A 118 8.83 -6.92 3.52
C PRO A 118 9.87 -7.26 4.59
N ILE A 119 9.43 -7.65 5.80
CA ILE A 119 10.36 -7.91 6.91
C ILE A 119 10.38 -9.39 7.29
N LYS A 120 9.22 -9.99 7.52
CA LYS A 120 9.14 -11.37 8.01
C LYS A 120 7.92 -12.09 7.46
N ILE A 121 8.13 -13.26 6.90
CA ILE A 121 7.09 -14.16 6.40
C ILE A 121 7.63 -15.58 6.32
N SER A 122 6.77 -16.59 6.47
CA SER A 122 7.20 -18.00 6.45
C SER A 122 7.64 -18.49 5.08
N LYS A 123 7.09 -17.93 4.00
CA LYS A 123 7.48 -18.15 2.61
C LYS A 123 7.04 -16.97 1.75
N PRO A 124 7.69 -16.71 0.59
CA PRO A 124 7.32 -15.62 -0.29
C PRO A 124 5.84 -15.67 -0.70
N THR A 125 5.21 -14.52 -0.78
CA THR A 125 3.87 -14.31 -1.31
C THR A 125 3.88 -13.19 -2.34
N LYS A 126 2.71 -12.72 -2.73
CA LYS A 126 2.59 -11.67 -3.75
C LYS A 126 1.85 -10.45 -3.22
N PHE A 127 2.01 -9.35 -3.92
CA PHE A 127 1.37 -8.07 -3.70
C PHE A 127 0.96 -7.50 -5.06
N ALA A 128 -0.24 -6.96 -5.16
CA ALA A 128 -0.77 -6.44 -6.42
C ALA A 128 -0.96 -4.93 -6.36
N VAL A 129 -0.54 -4.25 -7.41
CA VAL A 129 -0.80 -2.84 -7.69
C VAL A 129 -1.64 -2.76 -8.95
N PHE A 130 -2.63 -1.85 -8.96
CA PHE A 130 -3.55 -1.65 -10.06
C PHE A 130 -3.24 -0.34 -10.80
N ASP A 131 -3.60 -0.27 -12.08
CA ASP A 131 -3.49 0.96 -12.88
C ASP A 131 -4.33 2.10 -12.32
N GLN A 132 -5.44 1.76 -11.65
CA GLN A 132 -6.39 2.73 -11.14
C GLN A 132 -5.87 3.43 -9.89
N CYS A 133 -6.10 4.76 -9.87
CA CYS A 133 -5.85 5.63 -8.73
C CYS A 133 -7.17 6.09 -8.11
N TYR A 134 -7.13 6.35 -6.80
CA TYR A 134 -8.21 7.05 -6.13
C TYR A 134 -7.65 8.31 -5.47
N LEU A 135 -8.18 9.47 -5.87
CA LEU A 135 -7.61 10.79 -5.55
C LEU A 135 -8.49 11.64 -4.62
N GLU A 136 -9.56 11.08 -4.08
CA GLU A 136 -10.50 11.81 -3.21
C GLU A 136 -10.31 11.46 -1.72
N GLY A 137 -9.15 10.98 -1.36
CA GLY A 137 -8.81 10.59 0.00
C GLY A 137 -8.61 9.08 0.15
N PRO A 138 -8.58 8.57 1.37
CA PRO A 138 -8.38 7.16 1.60
C PRO A 138 -9.60 6.34 1.19
N ILE A 139 -9.37 5.26 0.47
CA ILE A 139 -10.38 4.27 0.17
C ILE A 139 -9.91 2.90 0.66
N LYS A 140 -10.83 2.15 1.24
CA LYS A 140 -10.64 0.73 1.56
C LYS A 140 -11.83 -0.02 1.02
N GLY A 141 -11.60 -0.99 0.15
CA GLY A 141 -12.64 -1.72 -0.58
C GLY A 141 -13.68 -2.43 0.29
N ARG A 142 -13.48 -2.48 1.60
CA ARG A 142 -14.47 -3.02 2.54
C ARG A 142 -15.41 -1.98 3.14
N HIS A 143 -15.13 -0.69 3.02
CA HIS A 143 -16.07 0.33 3.50
C HIS A 143 -17.27 0.40 2.57
N GLY A 144 -17.99 -0.73 2.53
CA GLY A 144 -19.27 -0.83 1.87
C GLY A 144 -20.34 0.12 2.40
N SER A 145 -20.05 0.89 3.47
CA SER A 145 -20.95 1.96 3.94
C SER A 145 -20.75 3.27 3.19
N THR A 146 -19.55 3.56 2.73
CA THR A 146 -19.23 4.72 1.87
C THR A 146 -19.25 4.37 0.40
N LEU A 147 -18.94 3.14 0.09
CA LEU A 147 -19.13 2.51 -1.18
C LEU A 147 -20.23 1.50 -0.91
N LYS A 148 -21.46 1.77 -1.27
CA LYS A 148 -22.46 0.71 -1.33
C LYS A 148 -21.74 -0.48 -1.93
N ALA A 149 -21.74 -1.61 -1.24
CA ALA A 149 -20.84 -2.75 -1.49
C ALA A 149 -20.81 -3.22 -2.95
N ASP A 150 -21.79 -2.83 -3.70
CA ASP A 150 -22.10 -3.14 -5.09
C ASP A 150 -21.62 -2.08 -6.10
N LYS A 151 -21.14 -0.89 -5.65
CA LYS A 151 -20.73 0.21 -6.53
C LYS A 151 -19.47 0.92 -6.02
N PRO A 152 -18.30 0.26 -6.01
CA PRO A 152 -17.06 0.93 -5.68
C PRO A 152 -16.77 2.02 -6.69
N LYS A 153 -16.36 3.17 -6.19
CA LYS A 153 -15.95 4.31 -6.99
C LYS A 153 -14.44 4.32 -7.09
N TYR A 154 -13.91 4.00 -8.26
CA TYR A 154 -12.49 4.10 -8.55
C TYR A 154 -12.24 5.18 -9.59
N TYR A 155 -11.12 5.87 -9.49
CA TYR A 155 -10.65 6.70 -10.59
C TYR A 155 -9.76 5.88 -11.51
N ASN A 156 -10.04 5.94 -12.79
CA ASN A 156 -9.09 5.55 -13.80
C ASN A 156 -8.05 6.66 -13.91
N ASP A 157 -6.79 6.32 -13.99
CA ASP A 157 -5.68 7.26 -14.20
C ASP A 157 -5.83 8.11 -15.48
N ASN A 158 -6.63 7.64 -16.45
CA ASN A 158 -6.98 8.36 -17.66
C ASN A 158 -8.23 9.27 -17.52
N LEU A 159 -8.90 9.28 -16.37
CA LEU A 159 -10.11 10.06 -16.16
C LEU A 159 -9.84 11.23 -15.22
N LEU A 160 -9.49 12.37 -15.82
CA LEU A 160 -9.15 13.59 -15.09
C LEU A 160 -10.35 14.45 -14.66
N ASP A 161 -11.54 14.13 -15.14
CA ASP A 161 -12.74 14.94 -15.01
C ASP A 161 -13.65 14.56 -13.82
N ASN A 162 -13.14 13.88 -12.80
CA ASN A 162 -13.91 13.33 -11.71
C ASN A 162 -14.90 12.21 -12.10
N SER A 163 -14.87 11.75 -13.33
CA SER A 163 -15.67 10.59 -13.67
C SER A 163 -15.17 9.40 -12.87
N VAL A 164 -16.05 8.91 -12.05
CA VAL A 164 -15.84 7.71 -11.28
C VAL A 164 -16.06 6.57 -12.24
N LEU A 165 -15.12 5.65 -12.34
CA LEU A 165 -15.41 4.38 -12.97
C LEU A 165 -16.58 3.77 -12.24
N GLU A 166 -17.75 3.90 -12.84
CA GLU A 166 -18.85 3.10 -12.41
C GLU A 166 -18.44 1.63 -12.56
N TYR A 167 -18.85 0.85 -11.63
CA TYR A 167 -18.64 -0.56 -11.47
C TYR A 167 -18.77 -1.42 -12.75
N TYR A 168 -19.33 -0.85 -13.82
CA TYR A 168 -19.50 -1.46 -15.12
C TYR A 168 -18.93 -0.57 -16.22
N THR A 169 -17.62 -0.61 -16.40
CA THR A 169 -17.03 -0.10 -17.64
C THR A 169 -17.06 -1.12 -18.77
N GLY A 170 -17.73 -2.24 -18.60
CA GLY A 170 -17.68 -3.35 -19.54
C GLY A 170 -16.36 -4.12 -19.53
N ARG A 171 -15.47 -3.82 -18.61
CA ARG A 171 -14.24 -4.60 -18.40
C ARG A 171 -14.43 -5.54 -17.23
N ASP A 172 -14.66 -6.79 -17.55
CA ASP A 172 -14.56 -7.85 -16.56
C ASP A 172 -13.08 -8.02 -16.15
N PHE A 173 -12.87 -8.19 -14.86
CA PHE A 173 -11.56 -8.63 -14.37
C PHE A 173 -11.34 -10.09 -14.79
N ASP A 174 -10.09 -10.47 -15.02
CA ASP A 174 -9.77 -11.86 -15.38
C ASP A 174 -10.11 -12.79 -14.20
N LYS A 175 -11.03 -13.74 -14.45
CA LYS A 175 -11.50 -14.67 -13.42
C LYS A 175 -10.43 -15.64 -12.95
N GLN A 176 -9.52 -16.03 -13.85
CA GLN A 176 -8.43 -16.94 -13.48
C GLN A 176 -7.42 -16.21 -12.60
N VAL A 177 -7.07 -14.98 -12.95
CA VAL A 177 -6.19 -14.14 -12.14
C VAL A 177 -6.80 -13.89 -10.76
N TRP A 178 -8.11 -13.64 -10.69
CA TRP A 178 -8.80 -13.51 -9.41
C TRP A 178 -8.77 -14.82 -8.61
N ALA A 179 -9.08 -15.95 -9.22
CA ALA A 179 -9.09 -17.26 -8.56
C ALA A 179 -7.71 -17.64 -8.01
N ASP A 180 -6.66 -17.31 -8.74
CA ASP A 180 -5.29 -17.64 -8.37
C ASP A 180 -4.70 -16.73 -7.26
N ASN A 181 -5.23 -15.49 -7.11
CA ASN A 181 -4.58 -14.50 -6.28
C ASN A 181 -5.50 -13.81 -5.24
N PHE A 182 -6.81 -13.74 -5.45
CA PHE A 182 -7.63 -12.75 -4.75
C PHE A 182 -8.91 -13.31 -4.12
N THR A 183 -8.96 -14.60 -3.84
CA THR A 183 -10.15 -15.28 -3.31
C THR A 183 -10.61 -14.79 -1.92
N HIS A 184 -9.78 -14.05 -1.21
CA HIS A 184 -10.13 -13.40 0.06
C HIS A 184 -11.14 -12.24 -0.07
N GLN A 185 -11.41 -11.79 -1.31
CA GLN A 185 -12.42 -10.78 -1.60
C GLN A 185 -13.34 -11.23 -2.73
N PRO A 186 -14.64 -10.84 -2.71
CA PRO A 186 -15.56 -11.14 -3.80
C PRO A 186 -15.04 -10.66 -5.16
N TYR A 187 -15.14 -11.50 -6.17
CA TYR A 187 -14.73 -11.23 -7.56
C TYR A 187 -15.20 -9.86 -8.07
N ILE A 188 -16.42 -9.52 -7.73
CA ILE A 188 -17.06 -8.28 -8.13
C ILE A 188 -16.31 -7.00 -7.73
N ARG A 189 -15.46 -7.07 -6.71
CA ARG A 189 -14.65 -5.90 -6.28
C ARG A 189 -13.49 -5.57 -7.20
N TYR A 190 -13.20 -6.46 -8.12
CA TYR A 190 -12.11 -6.29 -9.10
C TYR A 190 -12.60 -5.81 -10.46
N HIS A 191 -13.92 -5.76 -10.68
CA HIS A 191 -14.46 -5.25 -11.94
C HIS A 191 -14.04 -3.80 -12.18
N GLY A 192 -13.62 -3.50 -13.39
CA GLY A 192 -13.11 -2.19 -13.78
C GLY A 192 -11.65 -1.94 -13.39
N LEU A 193 -11.00 -2.87 -12.67
CA LEU A 193 -9.59 -2.78 -12.38
C LEU A 193 -8.76 -3.48 -13.46
N SER A 194 -7.57 -2.97 -13.70
CA SER A 194 -6.50 -3.62 -14.45
C SER A 194 -5.25 -3.70 -13.57
N ILE A 195 -4.56 -4.82 -13.68
CA ILE A 195 -3.32 -5.03 -12.92
C ILE A 195 -2.19 -4.28 -13.61
N GLU A 196 -1.57 -3.36 -12.89
CA GLU A 196 -0.31 -2.75 -13.29
C GLU A 196 0.83 -3.73 -13.01
N SER A 197 0.85 -4.30 -11.79
CA SER A 197 1.92 -5.22 -11.39
C SER A 197 1.46 -6.21 -10.33
N ILE A 198 1.95 -7.45 -10.41
CA ILE A 198 1.93 -8.42 -9.32
C ILE A 198 3.38 -8.76 -8.99
N VAL A 199 3.84 -8.29 -7.85
CA VAL A 199 5.22 -8.43 -7.42
C VAL A 199 5.37 -9.44 -6.28
N THR A 200 6.54 -10.03 -6.15
CA THR A 200 6.87 -10.90 -5.01
C THR A 200 7.06 -10.04 -3.76
N TRP A 201 6.45 -10.45 -2.67
CA TRP A 201 6.61 -9.88 -1.34
C TRP A 201 7.60 -10.74 -0.57
N ASN A 202 8.87 -10.38 -0.63
CA ASN A 202 9.98 -11.18 -0.12
C ASN A 202 10.85 -10.35 0.84
N PRO A 203 11.19 -10.86 2.05
CA PRO A 203 12.04 -10.13 2.99
C PRO A 203 13.38 -9.73 2.37
N GLY A 204 13.81 -8.51 2.64
CA GLY A 204 15.02 -7.92 2.06
C GLY A 204 14.79 -7.08 0.82
N ASP A 205 13.61 -7.19 0.20
CA ASP A 205 13.23 -6.37 -0.95
C ASP A 205 12.64 -5.02 -0.51
N ILE A 206 12.57 -4.08 -1.46
CA ILE A 206 11.76 -2.87 -1.37
C ILE A 206 10.80 -2.83 -2.55
N ILE A 207 9.52 -2.62 -2.27
CA ILE A 207 8.47 -2.41 -3.27
C ILE A 207 8.08 -0.94 -3.24
N ILE A 208 8.15 -0.26 -4.38
CA ILE A 208 7.84 1.18 -4.50
C ILE A 208 6.77 1.38 -5.56
N PHE A 209 5.71 2.09 -5.20
CA PHE A 209 4.61 2.46 -6.10
C PHE A 209 4.02 3.81 -5.72
N ASP A 210 3.24 4.40 -6.61
CA ASP A 210 2.59 5.69 -6.34
C ASP A 210 1.49 5.55 -5.28
N THR A 211 1.54 6.38 -4.25
CA THR A 211 0.63 6.34 -3.08
C THR A 211 -0.85 6.39 -3.46
N ALA A 212 -1.16 7.03 -4.60
CA ALA A 212 -2.53 7.14 -5.10
C ALA A 212 -3.06 5.84 -5.73
N ARG A 213 -2.19 4.90 -6.12
CA ARG A 213 -2.62 3.66 -6.78
C ARG A 213 -3.37 2.74 -5.84
N LEU A 214 -4.40 2.11 -6.37
CA LEU A 214 -5.07 1.03 -5.68
C LEU A 214 -4.14 -0.19 -5.61
N HIS A 215 -4.13 -0.85 -4.48
CA HIS A 215 -3.31 -2.03 -4.26
C HIS A 215 -3.92 -2.97 -3.21
N CYS A 216 -3.46 -4.21 -3.17
CA CYS A 216 -3.86 -5.18 -2.16
C CYS A 216 -2.84 -6.31 -2.00
N ALA A 217 -2.95 -7.03 -0.89
CA ALA A 217 -2.29 -8.32 -0.75
C ALA A 217 -2.98 -9.37 -1.62
N VAL A 218 -2.24 -10.37 -2.10
CA VAL A 218 -2.86 -11.59 -2.60
C VAL A 218 -3.37 -12.43 -1.42
N ASP A 219 -4.16 -13.46 -1.72
CA ASP A 219 -4.68 -14.39 -0.70
C ASP A 219 -3.57 -15.31 -0.16
N PHE A 220 -2.75 -14.78 0.72
CA PHE A 220 -1.68 -15.55 1.33
C PHE A 220 -2.19 -16.63 2.30
N LYS A 221 -3.43 -16.50 2.80
CA LYS A 221 -4.03 -17.52 3.67
C LYS A 221 -4.29 -18.82 2.92
N SER A 222 -4.79 -18.73 1.69
CA SER A 222 -4.96 -19.91 0.82
C SER A 222 -3.63 -20.61 0.53
N GLN A 223 -2.52 -19.90 0.63
CA GLN A 223 -1.16 -20.43 0.50
C GLN A 223 -0.62 -21.05 1.80
N GLY A 224 -1.40 -21.06 2.90
CA GLY A 224 -0.97 -21.57 4.21
C GLY A 224 -0.02 -20.65 4.97
N ILE A 225 0.00 -19.35 4.65
CA ILE A 225 0.76 -18.34 5.38
C ILE A 225 -0.14 -17.78 6.49
N GLU A 226 0.31 -17.85 7.73
CA GLU A 226 -0.48 -17.42 8.87
C GLU A 226 -0.45 -15.91 9.05
N LYS A 227 0.74 -15.31 8.92
CA LYS A 227 0.96 -13.89 9.08
C LYS A 227 2.18 -13.40 8.30
N LYS A 228 2.23 -12.09 8.11
CA LYS A 228 3.39 -11.38 7.56
C LYS A 228 3.62 -10.06 8.28
N LEU A 229 4.89 -9.70 8.46
CA LEU A 229 5.33 -8.42 9.02
C LEU A 229 5.96 -7.58 7.91
N GLY A 230 5.54 -6.35 7.79
CA GLY A 230 6.11 -5.37 6.90
C GLY A 230 6.24 -4.00 7.54
N TYR A 231 6.96 -3.13 6.86
CA TYR A 231 7.10 -1.73 7.20
C TYR A 231 6.70 -0.88 6.00
N SER A 232 5.89 0.13 6.21
CA SER A 232 5.49 1.07 5.15
C SER A 232 5.96 2.47 5.46
N VAL A 233 6.47 3.14 4.43
CA VAL A 233 6.83 4.55 4.43
C VAL A 233 5.96 5.25 3.38
N PHE A 234 5.22 6.26 3.82
CA PHE A 234 4.35 7.06 2.96
C PHE A 234 4.99 8.42 2.78
N THR A 235 5.40 8.70 1.55
CA THR A 235 6.16 9.90 1.23
C THR A 235 5.31 10.97 0.56
N GLN A 236 5.74 12.22 0.67
CA GLN A 236 5.19 13.36 -0.04
C GLN A 236 6.32 14.11 -0.74
N LEU A 237 5.99 14.84 -1.78
CA LEU A 237 6.94 15.76 -2.37
C LEU A 237 7.29 16.85 -1.36
N GLU A 238 8.56 17.15 -1.23
CA GLU A 238 8.98 18.35 -0.51
C GLU A 238 8.45 19.61 -1.21
N LYS A 239 8.24 20.66 -0.41
CA LYS A 239 7.73 21.93 -0.94
C LYS A 239 8.80 22.71 -1.64
#